data_d4ae3baf98901df014378263c1589fc5
#
_entry.id   d4ae3baf98901df014378263c1589fc5
#
_cell.length_a   1.000
_cell.length_b   1.000
_cell.length_c   1.000
_cell.angle_alpha   90.00
_cell.angle_beta   90.00
_cell.angle_gamma   90.00
#
_symmetry.space_group_name_H-M   'P 1'
#
loop_
_entity.id
_entity.type
_entity.pdbx_description
1 polymer ?
#
loop_
_entity_poly.entity_id
_entity_poly.type
_entity_poly.pdbx_seq_one_letter_code
_entity_poly.pdbx_strand_id
1 'polypeptide(L)'
;MSTAVKSSFLSRSRTSGGEAAEGPGPIDRFLDAVWMERGLSPNTLAAYRADLTALDRWLDEHSGSLERAQRGDILSFMASRVQAGARPRSTARQLSSFRRFYRYLVREGS
;
A
#
# COMPACT_ATOMS: atom_id res chain seq x y z
N MET A 1 23.97 -6.05 -17.19
CA MET A 1 23.75 -5.77 -16.75
C MET A 1 23.64 -5.51 -16.39
N SER A 2 23.60 -5.50 -16.63
CA SER A 2 23.09 -5.12 -16.08
C SER A 2 22.75 -4.92 -15.83
N THR A 3 22.40 -4.90 -16.03
CA THR A 3 21.81 -4.53 -15.55
C THR A 3 21.39 -4.26 -15.24
N ALA A 4 21.18 -4.24 -15.50
CA ALA A 4 20.48 -3.86 -14.95
C ALA A 4 20.09 -3.53 -14.88
N VAL A 5 20.16 -3.51 -14.98
CA VAL A 5 19.55 -3.10 -14.63
C VAL A 5 19.13 -2.97 -14.65
N LYS A 6 18.93 -3.02 -14.71
CA LYS A 6 18.34 -2.77 -14.42
C LYS A 6 17.77 -2.67 -14.16
N SER A 7 17.86 -2.71 -14.54
CA SER A 7 17.23 -2.46 -14.01
C SER A 7 16.87 -2.21 -13.76
N SER A 8 16.57 -2.17 -13.91
CA SER A 8 16.05 -1.69 -13.45
C SER A 8 15.72 -1.37 -13.53
N PHE A 9 15.44 -1.48 -13.36
CA PHE A 9 14.95 -1.01 -13.26
C PHE A 9 14.29 -1.15 -13.31
N LEU A 10 14.17 -1.31 -13.62
CA LEU A 10 13.52 -1.36 -13.42
C LEU A 10 13.04 -1.54 -13.11
N SER A 11 12.94 -1.67 -13.29
CA SER A 11 12.33 -1.71 -12.65
C SER A 11 11.90 -1.73 -12.44
N ARG A 12 11.50 -1.77 -12.57
CA ARG A 12 10.87 -1.60 -12.15
C ARG A 12 10.24 -1.51 -11.97
N SER A 13 10.24 -1.62 -12.13
CA SER A 13 9.55 -1.44 -11.73
C SER A 13 9.21 -1.50 -11.78
N ARG A 14 8.89 -1.65 -11.96
CA ARG A 14 8.37 -1.59 -11.79
C ARG A 14 7.81 -1.74 -11.75
N THR A 15 7.88 -1.93 -12.08
CA THR A 15 7.27 -2.05 -11.92
C THR A 15 7.17 -2.30 -11.83
N SER A 16 7.01 -2.49 -12.06
CA SER A 16 6.60 -2.75 -12.05
C SER A 16 6.48 -3.02 -12.40
N GLY A 17 6.36 -3.26 -12.75
CA GLY A 17 5.80 -3.57 -13.21
C GLY A 17 5.73 -3.82 -13.85
N GLY A 18 5.64 -3.94 -14.29
CA GLY A 18 5.28 -4.14 -14.95
C GLY A 18 5.02 -4.41 -15.57
N GLU A 19 5.04 -4.85 -15.93
CA GLU A 19 4.55 -5.14 -16.57
C GLU A 19 3.74 -4.83 -16.64
N ALA A 20 4.07 -4.61 -17.15
CA ALA A 20 2.93 -3.88 -16.95
C ALA A 20 1.80 -4.49 -16.43
N ALA A 21 1.57 -4.21 -15.35
CA ALA A 21 0.41 -4.80 -14.74
C ALA A 21 -0.80 -4.57 -15.60
N GLU A 22 -1.54 -5.62 -15.81
CA GLU A 22 -2.78 -5.56 -16.53
C GLU A 22 -3.85 -5.04 -15.60
N GLY A 23 -4.33 -3.85 -15.86
CA GLY A 23 -5.40 -3.28 -15.08
C GLY A 23 -4.94 -2.69 -13.74
N PRO A 24 -5.86 -2.28 -12.89
CA PRO A 24 -5.54 -1.60 -11.64
C PRO A 24 -4.92 -2.52 -10.60
N GLY A 25 -4.02 -1.96 -9.80
CA GLY A 25 -3.43 -2.69 -8.71
C GLY A 25 -4.38 -2.82 -7.52
N PRO A 26 -3.90 -3.45 -6.43
CA PRO A 26 -4.75 -3.71 -5.27
C PRO A 26 -5.27 -2.43 -4.60
N ILE A 27 -4.47 -1.37 -4.57
CA ILE A 27 -4.92 -0.12 -3.96
C ILE A 27 -6.09 0.46 -4.75
N ASP A 28 -5.97 0.49 -6.07
CA ASP A 28 -7.04 1.06 -6.91
C ASP A 28 -8.32 0.24 -6.80
N ARG A 29 -8.20 -1.09 -6.80
CA ARG A 29 -9.38 -1.94 -6.65
C ARG A 29 -10.07 -1.74 -5.32
N PHE A 30 -9.27 -1.58 -4.25
CA PHE A 30 -9.81 -1.32 -2.92
C PHE A 30 -10.56 0.02 -2.89
N LEU A 31 -9.94 1.07 -3.46
CA LEU A 31 -10.56 2.39 -3.46
C LEU A 31 -11.85 2.40 -4.26
N ASP A 32 -11.88 1.71 -5.39
CA ASP A 32 -13.10 1.59 -6.18
C ASP A 32 -14.19 0.88 -5.39
N ALA A 33 -13.84 -0.21 -4.71
CA ALA A 33 -14.82 -0.96 -3.93
C ALA A 33 -15.39 -0.12 -2.79
N VAL A 34 -14.53 0.61 -2.09
CA VAL A 34 -14.97 1.45 -0.97
C VAL A 34 -15.85 2.60 -1.48
N TRP A 35 -15.47 3.19 -2.60
CA TRP A 35 -16.27 4.24 -3.22
C TRP A 35 -17.67 3.74 -3.53
N MET A 36 -17.77 2.57 -4.14
CA MET A 36 -19.07 2.04 -4.56
C MET A 36 -19.92 1.58 -3.38
N GLU A 37 -19.29 1.04 -2.34
CA GLU A 37 -20.03 0.50 -1.22
C GLU A 37 -20.43 1.55 -0.20
N ARG A 38 -19.61 2.58 -0.02
CA ARG A 38 -19.80 3.53 1.07
C ARG A 38 -19.96 4.97 0.64
N GLY A 39 -19.66 5.27 -0.61
CA GLY A 39 -19.80 6.64 -1.12
C GLY A 39 -18.93 7.63 -0.38
N LEU A 40 -17.71 7.23 -0.01
CA LEU A 40 -16.83 8.11 0.73
C LEU A 40 -16.40 9.32 -0.09
N SER A 41 -16.08 10.40 0.61
CA SER A 41 -15.66 11.63 -0.06
C SER A 41 -14.32 11.45 -0.76
N PRO A 42 -14.05 12.26 -1.80
CA PRO A 42 -12.75 12.23 -2.46
C PRO A 42 -11.58 12.45 -1.51
N ASN A 43 -11.76 13.30 -0.49
CA ASN A 43 -10.70 13.54 0.49
C ASN A 43 -10.36 12.29 1.28
N THR A 44 -11.38 11.53 1.69
CA THR A 44 -11.17 10.28 2.42
C THR A 44 -10.45 9.25 1.55
N LEU A 45 -10.87 9.15 0.29
CA LEU A 45 -10.22 8.22 -0.64
C LEU A 45 -8.78 8.60 -0.89
N ALA A 46 -8.50 9.90 -1.01
CA ALA A 46 -7.14 10.38 -1.19
C ALA A 46 -6.26 10.04 0.02
N ALA A 47 -6.83 10.15 1.22
CA ALA A 47 -6.11 9.81 2.45
C ALA A 47 -5.78 8.32 2.48
N TYR A 48 -6.75 7.46 2.12
CA TYR A 48 -6.50 6.03 2.05
C TYR A 48 -5.40 5.71 1.04
N ARG A 49 -5.46 6.35 -0.12
CA ARG A 49 -4.45 6.14 -1.17
C ARG A 49 -3.07 6.53 -0.66
N ALA A 50 -2.96 7.67 -0.02
CA ALA A 50 -1.68 8.15 0.50
C ALA A 50 -1.12 7.19 1.55
N ASP A 51 -1.97 6.73 2.46
CA ASP A 51 -1.55 5.81 3.52
C ASP A 51 -1.07 4.49 2.94
N LEU A 52 -1.82 3.92 2.01
CA LEU A 52 -1.48 2.63 1.42
C LEU A 52 -0.26 2.74 0.50
N THR A 53 -0.11 3.85 -0.21
CA THR A 53 1.06 4.07 -1.05
C THR A 53 2.32 4.16 -0.20
N ALA A 54 2.24 4.83 0.95
CA ALA A 54 3.38 4.93 1.86
C ALA A 54 3.79 3.55 2.37
N LEU A 55 2.82 2.73 2.76
CA LEU A 55 3.10 1.37 3.21
C LEU A 55 3.70 0.53 2.09
N ASP A 56 3.13 0.65 0.90
CA ASP A 56 3.60 -0.11 -0.27
C ASP A 56 5.07 0.19 -0.56
N ARG A 57 5.44 1.47 -0.54
CA ARG A 57 6.84 1.86 -0.75
C ARG A 57 7.76 1.29 0.31
N TRP A 58 7.34 1.39 1.56
CA TRP A 58 8.14 0.88 2.66
C TRP A 58 8.34 -0.62 2.54
N LEU A 59 7.28 -1.35 2.21
CA LEU A 59 7.36 -2.80 2.03
C LEU A 59 8.26 -3.16 0.85
N ASP A 60 8.16 -2.39 -0.24
CA ASP A 60 8.99 -2.63 -1.40
C ASP A 60 10.47 -2.50 -1.06
N GLU A 61 10.81 -1.50 -0.23
CA GLU A 61 12.18 -1.30 0.23
C GLU A 61 12.66 -2.44 1.12
N HIS A 62 11.75 -3.19 1.71
CA HIS A 62 12.05 -4.30 2.60
C HIS A 62 11.72 -5.66 1.98
N SER A 63 11.67 -5.69 0.66
CA SER A 63 11.45 -6.91 -0.13
C SER A 63 10.10 -7.57 0.14
N GLY A 64 9.10 -6.75 0.46
CA GLY A 64 7.75 -7.23 0.70
C GLY A 64 6.76 -6.63 -0.30
N SER A 65 5.50 -6.94 -0.09
CA SER A 65 4.42 -6.38 -0.88
C SER A 65 3.17 -6.25 -0.03
N LEU A 66 2.24 -5.41 -0.48
CA LEU A 66 0.98 -5.23 0.26
C LEU A 66 0.25 -6.56 0.45
N GLU A 67 0.23 -7.38 -0.59
CA GLU A 67 -0.54 -8.62 -0.56
C GLU A 67 0.07 -9.70 0.31
N ARG A 68 1.36 -9.59 0.59
CA ARG A 68 2.09 -10.58 1.40
C ARG A 68 2.44 -10.09 2.79
N ALA A 69 2.16 -8.83 3.07
CA ALA A 69 2.54 -8.24 4.35
C ALA A 69 1.81 -8.95 5.49
N GLN A 70 2.55 -9.16 6.56
CA GLN A 70 2.02 -9.75 7.77
C GLN A 70 1.92 -8.70 8.86
N ARG A 71 1.31 -9.08 9.97
CA ARG A 71 1.12 -8.16 11.08
C ARG A 71 2.43 -7.51 11.52
N GLY A 72 3.51 -8.32 11.59
CA GLY A 72 4.83 -7.81 11.99
C GLY A 72 5.34 -6.72 11.04
N ASP A 73 5.07 -6.88 9.75
CA ASP A 73 5.49 -5.88 8.76
C ASP A 73 4.76 -4.56 8.99
N ILE A 74 3.46 -4.64 9.24
CA ILE A 74 2.66 -3.44 9.51
C ILE A 74 3.15 -2.75 10.78
N LEU A 75 3.40 -3.52 11.83
CA LEU A 75 3.89 -2.95 13.09
C LEU A 75 5.26 -2.30 12.91
N SER A 76 6.13 -2.92 12.11
CA SER A 76 7.45 -2.34 11.83
C SER A 76 7.33 -1.01 11.08
N PHE A 77 6.42 -0.96 10.11
CA PHE A 77 6.16 0.30 9.41
C PHE A 77 5.66 1.37 10.37
N MET A 78 4.69 1.01 11.24
CA MET A 78 4.14 1.96 12.19
C MET A 78 5.23 2.47 13.14
N ALA A 79 6.10 1.57 13.60
CA ALA A 79 7.20 1.96 14.48
C ALA A 79 8.14 2.93 13.78
N SER A 80 8.42 2.70 12.50
CA SER A 80 9.28 3.62 11.75
C SER A 80 8.64 5.00 11.62
N ARG A 81 7.31 5.05 11.48
CA ARG A 81 6.60 6.34 11.42
C ARG A 81 6.72 7.09 12.74
N VAL A 82 6.53 6.39 13.84
CA VAL A 82 6.65 7.01 15.17
C VAL A 82 8.06 7.54 15.39
N GLN A 83 9.06 6.77 15.02
CA GLN A 83 10.45 7.19 15.14
C GLN A 83 10.77 8.39 14.27
N ALA A 84 10.08 8.52 13.15
CA ALA A 84 10.27 9.67 12.28
C ALA A 84 9.48 10.91 12.72
N GLY A 85 8.76 10.81 13.84
CA GLY A 85 8.06 11.95 14.40
C GLY A 85 6.59 12.05 14.03
N ALA A 86 6.00 10.99 13.47
CA ALA A 86 4.60 11.02 13.12
C ALA A 86 3.73 11.19 14.36
N ARG A 87 2.66 11.96 14.21
CA ARG A 87 1.76 12.22 15.32
C ARG A 87 0.84 11.03 15.56
N PRO A 88 0.43 10.80 16.82
CA PRO A 88 -0.46 9.68 17.14
C PRO A 88 -1.74 9.65 16.31
N ARG A 89 -2.31 10.82 16.01
CA ARG A 89 -3.51 10.91 15.19
C ARG A 89 -3.27 10.36 13.78
N SER A 90 -2.12 10.71 13.21
CA SER A 90 -1.75 10.25 11.87
C SER A 90 -1.53 8.75 11.83
N THR A 91 -0.82 8.22 12.84
CA THR A 91 -0.57 6.78 12.87
C THR A 91 -1.85 6.00 13.13
N ALA A 92 -2.74 6.51 13.97
CA ALA A 92 -4.03 5.87 14.21
C ALA A 92 -4.86 5.83 12.93
N ARG A 93 -4.88 6.92 12.18
CA ARG A 93 -5.59 6.98 10.91
C ARG A 93 -5.02 5.97 9.91
N GLN A 94 -3.70 5.91 9.81
CA GLN A 94 -3.05 4.97 8.92
C GLN A 94 -3.39 3.53 9.28
N LEU A 95 -3.37 3.20 10.56
CA LEU A 95 -3.71 1.86 11.01
C LEU A 95 -5.15 1.51 10.62
N SER A 96 -6.08 2.46 10.74
CA SER A 96 -7.46 2.23 10.33
C SER A 96 -7.55 1.96 8.82
N SER A 97 -6.81 2.72 8.02
CA SER A 97 -6.76 2.52 6.57
C SER A 97 -6.27 1.11 6.25
N PHE A 98 -5.21 0.68 6.93
CA PHE A 98 -4.63 -0.64 6.68
C PHE A 98 -5.60 -1.74 7.07
N ARG A 99 -6.29 -1.60 8.21
CA ARG A 99 -7.28 -2.60 8.63
C ARG A 99 -8.38 -2.77 7.61
N ARG A 100 -8.89 -1.66 7.07
CA ARG A 100 -9.92 -1.72 6.04
C ARG A 100 -9.41 -2.39 4.78
N PHE A 101 -8.19 -2.05 4.37
CA PHE A 101 -7.60 -2.62 3.17
C PHE A 101 -7.42 -4.13 3.31
N TYR A 102 -6.87 -4.59 4.43
CA TYR A 102 -6.62 -6.03 4.61
C TYR A 102 -7.90 -6.81 4.82
N ARG A 103 -8.90 -6.18 5.41
CA ARG A 103 -10.21 -6.80 5.50
C ARG A 103 -10.80 -7.00 4.10
N TYR A 104 -10.61 -6.01 3.25
CA TYR A 104 -11.04 -6.11 1.85
C TYR A 104 -10.30 -7.24 1.13
N LEU A 105 -9.00 -7.35 1.29
CA LEU A 105 -8.24 -8.41 0.64
C LEU A 105 -8.71 -9.79 1.08
N VAL A 106 -8.97 -9.98 2.36
CA VAL A 106 -9.47 -11.25 2.88
C VAL A 106 -10.82 -11.58 2.23
N ARG A 107 -11.71 -10.60 2.17
CA ARG A 107 -13.04 -10.79 1.59
C ARG A 107 -12.96 -11.16 0.12
N GLU A 108 -11.98 -10.60 -0.60
CA GLU A 108 -11.81 -10.88 -2.03
C GLU A 108 -11.02 -12.16 -2.31
N GLY A 109 -10.59 -12.85 -1.27
CA GLY A 109 -9.88 -14.11 -1.44
C GLY A 109 -8.41 -13.97 -1.73
N SER A 110 -7.83 -12.84 -1.41
CA SER A 110 -6.40 -12.61 -1.67
C SER A 110 -5.50 -13.01 -0.52
#